data_cae826c0af12906395de2c83c21334b2
#
_entry.id   cae826c0af12906395de2c83c21334b2
#
_cell.length_a   1.000
_cell.length_b   1.000
_cell.length_c   1.000
_cell.angle_alpha   90.00
_cell.angle_beta   90.00
_cell.angle_gamma   90.00
#
_symmetry.space_group_name_H-M   'P 1'
#
loop_
_entity.id
_entity.type
_entity.pdbx_description
1 polymer ?
#
loop_
_entity_poly.entity_id
_entity_poly.type
_entity_poly.pdbx_seq_one_letter_code
_entity_poly.pdbx_strand_id
1 'polypeptide(L)'
;MKYWTVAVLAAGLMAAPAAFAAEKDKKDDPKHVKEDIADHRAMAEAHLNAARCLESGKPETDCHAQLAKDCKGLGIGKYCGMKHRH
;
A
#
# COMPACT_ATOMS: atom_id res chain seq x y z
N MET A 1 -20.67 51.32 21.55
CA MET A 1 -20.21 50.88 21.45
C MET A 1 -20.06 49.78 21.64
N LYS A 2 -19.88 49.06 21.30
CA LYS A 2 -19.73 48.00 21.46
C LYS A 2 -18.84 47.34 21.05
N TYR A 3 -18.33 46.73 21.24
CA TYR A 3 -17.31 46.09 20.95
C TYR A 3 -17.36 44.84 21.21
N TRP A 4 -17.12 44.09 20.97
CA TRP A 4 -17.09 42.89 21.27
C TRP A 4 -16.05 42.27 20.89
N THR A 5 -15.52 41.76 21.14
CA THR A 5 -14.62 41.09 21.13
C THR A 5 -14.82 39.79 20.75
N VAL A 6 -14.45 39.32 20.20
CA VAL A 6 -14.53 38.13 19.80
C VAL A 6 -13.61 37.28 20.14
N ALA A 7 -13.56 36.54 20.64
CA ALA A 7 -12.66 35.73 21.07
C ALA A 7 -12.54 34.60 20.31
N VAL A 8 -11.97 34.32 19.90
CA VAL A 8 -11.79 33.23 19.18
C VAL A 8 -11.02 32.27 19.55
N LEU A 9 -10.94 31.36 19.59
CA LEU A 9 -10.21 30.47 20.01
C LEU A 9 -9.89 29.49 19.29
N ALA A 10 -9.35 29.09 18.93
CA ALA A 10 -8.91 28.22 18.25
C ALA A 10 -8.52 27.07 18.67
N ALA A 11 -8.51 26.45 18.98
CA ALA A 11 -8.17 25.35 19.47
C ALA A 11 -7.60 24.46 18.66
N GLY A 12 -7.01 24.32 18.20
CA GLY A 12 -6.46 23.49 17.44
C GLY A 12 -6.04 22.32 17.81
N LEU A 13 -5.96 21.52 17.83
CA LEU A 13 -5.54 20.48 18.19
C LEU A 13 -5.17 19.53 17.61
N MET A 14 -4.72 18.97 17.29
CA MET A 14 -4.24 18.12 16.80
C MET A 14 -3.93 16.97 17.10
N ALA A 15 -3.80 16.32 17.20
CA ALA A 15 -3.72 15.23 17.49
C ALA A 15 -2.90 14.40 16.89
N ALA A 16 -2.14 14.13 16.87
CA ALA A 16 -1.27 13.41 16.42
C ALA A 16 -1.20 12.13 16.71
N PRO A 17 -1.40 11.31 16.36
CA PRO A 17 -1.39 10.09 16.65
C PRO A 17 -0.31 9.35 16.38
N ALA A 18 0.47 9.28 16.51
CA ALA A 18 1.49 8.59 16.46
C ALA A 18 1.42 7.32 17.00
N ALA A 19 0.53 6.84 17.33
CA ALA A 19 0.52 5.64 17.92
C ALA A 19 1.19 4.62 17.19
N PHE A 20 1.15 4.57 15.99
CA PHE A 20 1.77 3.59 15.35
C PHE A 20 3.14 3.61 15.43
N ALA A 21 3.76 4.46 15.27
CA ALA A 21 5.12 4.52 15.38
C ALA A 21 5.62 3.89 16.54
N ALA A 22 5.01 3.98 17.51
CA ALA A 22 5.52 3.51 18.69
C ALA A 22 5.68 2.08 18.70
N GLU A 23 5.04 1.44 18.00
CA GLU A 23 5.18 0.13 18.02
C GLU A 23 6.30 -0.47 17.34
N LYS A 24 7.23 0.07 16.99
CA LYS A 24 8.29 -0.44 16.48
C LYS A 24 8.78 -1.62 17.12
N ASP A 25 8.77 -2.67 16.66
CA ASP A 25 9.26 -3.77 17.25
C ASP A 25 10.67 -3.80 17.19
N LYS A 26 11.30 -4.00 18.14
CA LYS A 26 12.64 -4.04 18.15
C LYS A 26 13.18 -5.09 17.36
N LYS A 27 12.50 -6.03 16.96
CA LYS A 27 13.05 -7.00 16.20
C LYS A 27 13.13 -6.64 14.77
N ASP A 28 12.69 -5.56 14.34
CA ASP A 28 12.72 -5.17 12.97
C ASP A 28 14.16 -4.89 12.57
N ASP A 29 14.73 -5.70 11.76
CA ASP A 29 16.07 -5.56 11.30
C ASP A 29 16.04 -4.63 10.12
N PRO A 30 16.84 -3.62 10.04
CA PRO A 30 16.85 -2.69 8.92
C PRO A 30 17.02 -3.33 7.58
N LYS A 31 17.76 -4.42 7.52
CA LYS A 31 17.95 -5.06 6.30
C LYS A 31 16.66 -5.72 5.89
N HIS A 32 15.95 -6.34 6.77
CA HIS A 32 14.73 -6.98 6.45
C HIS A 32 13.71 -5.93 6.08
N VAL A 33 13.69 -4.82 6.69
CA VAL A 33 12.76 -3.78 6.38
C VAL A 33 12.98 -3.28 4.95
N LYS A 34 14.22 -3.14 4.55
CA LYS A 34 14.50 -2.72 3.24
C LYS A 34 14.03 -3.73 2.25
N GLU A 35 14.24 -4.98 2.48
CA GLU A 35 13.83 -6.02 1.59
C GLU A 35 12.31 -6.05 1.50
N ASP A 36 11.65 -5.86 2.61
CA ASP A 36 10.22 -5.87 2.63
C ASP A 36 9.66 -4.72 1.81
N ILE A 37 10.26 -3.57 1.91
CA ILE A 37 9.82 -2.44 1.11
C ILE A 37 9.98 -2.74 -0.37
N ALA A 38 11.10 -3.32 -0.73
CA ALA A 38 11.34 -3.64 -2.12
C ALA A 38 10.31 -4.66 -2.62
N ASP A 39 9.98 -5.63 -1.81
CA ASP A 39 9.03 -6.64 -2.20
C ASP A 39 7.65 -6.04 -2.38
N HIS A 40 7.26 -5.14 -1.49
CA HIS A 40 5.96 -4.51 -1.62
C HIS A 40 5.91 -3.69 -2.91
N ARG A 41 6.98 -3.02 -3.24
CA ARG A 41 6.98 -2.24 -4.44
C ARG A 41 6.95 -3.12 -5.68
N ALA A 42 7.64 -4.23 -5.63
CA ALA A 42 7.65 -5.15 -6.75
C ALA A 42 6.26 -5.74 -6.96
N MET A 43 5.54 -6.02 -5.88
CA MET A 43 4.22 -6.55 -6.00
C MET A 43 3.28 -5.50 -6.58
N ALA A 44 3.45 -4.27 -6.17
CA ALA A 44 2.61 -3.20 -6.69
C ALA A 44 2.82 -3.05 -8.19
N GLU A 45 4.07 -3.16 -8.61
CA GLU A 45 4.37 -3.01 -10.01
C GLU A 45 3.77 -4.19 -10.78
N ALA A 46 3.85 -5.38 -10.24
CA ALA A 46 3.29 -6.55 -10.90
C ALA A 46 1.79 -6.38 -11.10
N HIS A 47 1.11 -5.85 -10.10
CA HIS A 47 -0.32 -5.64 -10.20
C HIS A 47 -0.64 -4.52 -11.20
N LEU A 48 0.17 -3.50 -11.27
CA LEU A 48 -0.06 -2.45 -12.23
C LEU A 48 0.10 -2.98 -13.64
N ASN A 49 1.07 -3.85 -13.84
CA ASN A 49 1.27 -4.44 -15.14
C ASN A 49 0.09 -5.34 -15.52
N ALA A 50 -0.48 -6.02 -14.55
CA ALA A 50 -1.62 -6.87 -14.80
C ALA A 50 -2.81 -6.00 -15.23
N ALA A 51 -2.98 -4.87 -14.58
CA ALA A 51 -4.06 -3.97 -14.92
C ALA A 51 -3.89 -3.45 -16.34
N ARG A 52 -2.68 -3.07 -16.69
CA ARG A 52 -2.44 -2.58 -18.04
C ARG A 52 -2.68 -3.66 -19.06
N CYS A 53 -2.32 -4.88 -18.73
CA CYS A 53 -2.52 -6.00 -19.61
C CYS A 53 -4.02 -6.15 -19.89
N LEU A 54 -4.82 -6.13 -18.84
CA LEU A 54 -6.25 -6.28 -18.99
C LEU A 54 -6.86 -5.11 -19.75
N GLU A 55 -6.37 -3.93 -19.50
CA GLU A 55 -6.85 -2.77 -20.21
C GLU A 55 -6.54 -2.83 -21.69
N SER A 56 -5.51 -3.53 -22.07
CA SER A 56 -5.16 -3.62 -23.46
C SER A 56 -6.05 -4.62 -24.19
N GLY A 57 -6.92 -5.29 -23.48
CA GLY A 57 -7.81 -6.24 -24.13
C GLY A 57 -7.34 -7.66 -24.18
N LYS A 58 -6.22 -7.97 -23.60
CA LYS A 58 -5.75 -9.33 -23.62
C LYS A 58 -6.60 -10.18 -22.68
N PRO A 59 -6.65 -11.46 -22.93
CA PRO A 59 -7.47 -12.34 -22.11
C PRO A 59 -6.98 -12.38 -20.67
N GLU A 60 -7.87 -12.51 -19.75
CA GLU A 60 -7.53 -12.61 -18.38
C GLU A 60 -6.53 -13.69 -18.14
N THR A 61 -6.64 -14.83 -18.76
CA THR A 61 -5.71 -15.92 -18.52
C THR A 61 -4.29 -15.51 -18.83
N ASP A 62 -4.09 -14.73 -19.88
CA ASP A 62 -2.75 -14.32 -20.24
C ASP A 62 -2.23 -13.29 -19.26
N CYS A 63 -3.07 -12.38 -18.87
CA CYS A 63 -2.65 -11.35 -17.94
C CYS A 63 -2.36 -11.93 -16.56
N HIS A 64 -3.13 -12.93 -16.16
CA HIS A 64 -2.89 -13.54 -14.87
C HIS A 64 -1.64 -14.44 -14.91
N ALA A 65 -1.36 -15.03 -16.04
CA ALA A 65 -0.17 -15.84 -16.17
C ALA A 65 1.06 -14.94 -16.04
N GLN A 66 0.98 -13.74 -16.59
CA GLN A 66 2.07 -12.82 -16.50
C GLN A 66 2.22 -12.35 -15.05
N LEU A 67 1.11 -12.09 -14.38
CA LEU A 67 1.14 -11.67 -13.01
C LEU A 67 1.81 -12.74 -12.14
N ALA A 68 1.45 -13.98 -12.37
CA ALA A 68 2.03 -15.07 -11.62
C ALA A 68 3.54 -15.11 -11.78
N LYS A 69 4.01 -14.83 -12.96
CA LYS A 69 5.40 -14.85 -13.19
C LYS A 69 6.04 -13.67 -12.54
N ASP A 70 5.47 -12.51 -12.63
CA ASP A 70 6.03 -11.32 -12.04
C ASP A 70 6.06 -11.37 -10.54
N CYS A 71 5.16 -12.13 -9.95
CA CYS A 71 5.12 -12.22 -8.52
C CYS A 71 5.76 -13.43 -7.91
N LYS A 72 6.46 -14.18 -8.72
CA LYS A 72 7.07 -15.35 -8.20
C LYS A 72 7.89 -15.05 -6.99
N GLY A 73 7.60 -15.68 -5.90
CA GLY A 73 8.37 -15.46 -4.69
C GLY A 73 8.03 -14.22 -3.90
N LEU A 74 7.13 -13.43 -4.36
CA LEU A 74 6.80 -12.25 -3.66
C LEU A 74 5.54 -12.27 -2.85
N GLY A 75 4.55 -12.83 -3.28
CA GLY A 75 3.30 -12.81 -2.56
C GLY A 75 2.83 -14.17 -2.20
N ILE A 76 1.65 -14.24 -1.66
CA ILE A 76 1.11 -15.50 -1.32
C ILE A 76 0.21 -15.96 -2.41
N GLY A 77 0.35 -17.12 -2.88
CA GLY A 77 -0.50 -17.67 -3.90
C GLY A 77 -0.03 -17.30 -5.27
N LYS A 78 -0.71 -17.74 -6.29
CA LYS A 78 -0.33 -17.50 -7.59
C LYS A 78 -0.53 -16.16 -8.10
N TYR A 79 -1.44 -15.40 -7.57
CA TYR A 79 -1.72 -14.10 -8.11
C TYR A 79 -1.38 -12.98 -7.16
N CYS A 80 -0.27 -13.04 -6.55
CA CYS A 80 0.22 -11.99 -5.66
C CYS A 80 -0.78 -11.66 -4.56
N GLY A 81 -1.42 -12.64 -4.07
CA GLY A 81 -2.34 -12.42 -3.00
C GLY A 81 -3.71 -11.94 -3.42
N MET A 82 -3.95 -11.84 -4.71
CA MET A 82 -5.22 -11.36 -5.13
C MET A 82 -6.22 -12.43 -5.37
N LYS A 83 -7.50 -12.19 -5.05
CA LYS A 83 -8.48 -13.13 -5.27
C LYS A 83 -9.16 -12.73 -6.49
N HIS A 84 -9.40 -13.59 -7.43
CA HIS A 84 -10.07 -13.23 -8.64
C HIS A 84 -11.56 -13.41 -8.54
N ARG A 85 -12.29 -12.53 -9.13
CA ARG A 85 -13.68 -12.67 -9.09
C ARG A 85 -14.11 -13.12 -10.39
N HIS A 86 -15.01 -13.92 -10.53
CA HIS A 86 -15.50 -14.33 -11.84
C HIS A 86 -16.96 -14.14 -11.95
#